data_cbcb157587575f0ca49fce4099a3086d
#
_entry.id   cbcb157587575f0ca49fce4099a3086d
#
_cell.length_a   1.000
_cell.length_b   1.000
_cell.length_c   1.000
_cell.angle_alpha   90.00
_cell.angle_beta   90.00
_cell.angle_gamma   90.00
#
_symmetry.space_group_name_H-M   'P 1'
#
loop_
_entity.id
_entity.type
_entity.pdbx_description
1 polymer ?
#
loop_
_entity_poly.entity_id
_entity_poly.type
_entity_poly.pdbx_seq_one_letter_code
_entity_poly.pdbx_strand_id
1 'polypeptide(L)'
;MTVSVLRNKVQYGGNSSTTQFTVNFPYTEKSQIKVYLNDTLQTITTHYTLTDPDSTGTVTFVTAPATGTLVTILRETDFLQTTDYANNDILDAETLEAAFDKLTMMCQQVKNLADKAIGFDETVNDTDTTSLKLAAGTADLAGKLLAFDSTGAFVTTQEIGTFRGSDSTTTTASYVVRDLIRDSSNDNVYFTKVNASAGTSLTNTTFFELLVDVETVRTLKEAAETAKTGAETAE
;
A
#
# COMPACT_ATOMS: atom_id res chain seq x y z
N MET A 1 -30.89 14.51 -14.11
CA MET A 1 -30.74 13.24 -13.36
C MET A 1 -30.24 13.60 -11.97
N THR A 2 -30.84 13.09 -10.92
CA THR A 2 -30.41 13.43 -9.55
C THR A 2 -29.48 12.35 -9.00
N VAL A 3 -28.31 12.74 -8.46
CA VAL A 3 -27.34 11.82 -7.84
C VAL A 3 -27.82 11.48 -6.42
N SER A 4 -28.58 10.39 -6.27
CA SER A 4 -29.15 9.94 -4.99
C SER A 4 -28.37 8.83 -4.31
N VAL A 5 -27.28 8.33 -4.89
CA VAL A 5 -26.48 7.21 -4.39
C VAL A 5 -25.08 7.69 -4.02
N LEU A 6 -24.61 7.41 -2.80
CA LEU A 6 -23.30 7.80 -2.30
C LEU A 6 -22.12 7.06 -2.95
N ARG A 7 -22.38 5.96 -3.63
CA ARG A 7 -21.32 5.07 -4.16
C ARG A 7 -20.88 5.49 -5.56
N ASN A 8 -19.57 5.42 -5.80
CA ASN A 8 -18.97 5.53 -7.13
C ASN A 8 -18.25 4.23 -7.55
N LYS A 9 -18.37 3.16 -6.74
CA LYS A 9 -17.71 1.87 -6.96
C LYS A 9 -18.61 0.71 -6.55
N VAL A 10 -18.56 -0.38 -7.32
CA VAL A 10 -19.14 -1.69 -6.96
C VAL A 10 -18.16 -2.80 -7.31
N GLN A 11 -18.19 -3.89 -6.54
CA GLN A 11 -17.33 -5.03 -6.72
C GLN A 11 -18.14 -6.32 -6.73
N TYR A 12 -17.71 -7.28 -7.58
CA TYR A 12 -18.30 -8.60 -7.75
C TYR A 12 -17.21 -9.67 -7.82
N GLY A 13 -17.57 -10.90 -7.47
CA GLY A 13 -16.73 -12.06 -7.72
C GLY A 13 -16.99 -12.66 -9.09
N GLY A 14 -15.94 -12.97 -9.85
CA GLY A 14 -16.03 -13.79 -11.05
C GLY A 14 -16.34 -15.25 -10.70
N ASN A 15 -17.09 -15.94 -11.57
CA ASN A 15 -17.50 -17.34 -11.37
C ASN A 15 -17.42 -18.17 -12.65
N SER A 16 -16.69 -17.69 -13.66
CA SER A 16 -16.52 -18.33 -14.99
C SER A 16 -17.82 -18.55 -15.80
N SER A 17 -18.94 -18.00 -15.34
CA SER A 17 -20.26 -18.19 -15.98
C SER A 17 -21.00 -16.88 -16.20
N THR A 18 -20.98 -15.99 -15.20
CA THR A 18 -21.70 -14.71 -15.25
C THR A 18 -20.92 -13.71 -16.08
N THR A 19 -21.58 -13.12 -17.09
CA THR A 19 -21.00 -12.08 -17.95
C THR A 19 -21.57 -10.69 -17.64
N GLN A 20 -22.74 -10.60 -16.98
CA GLN A 20 -23.43 -9.34 -16.73
C GLN A 20 -23.30 -8.89 -15.27
N PHE A 21 -22.89 -7.64 -15.09
CA PHE A 21 -22.68 -7.03 -13.78
C PHE A 21 -23.35 -5.65 -13.74
N THR A 22 -24.19 -5.42 -12.75
CA THR A 22 -24.94 -4.17 -12.62
C THR A 22 -24.04 -3.03 -12.13
N VAL A 23 -24.15 -1.86 -12.78
CA VAL A 23 -23.61 -0.60 -12.27
C VAL A 23 -24.69 0.05 -11.43
N ASN A 24 -24.55 0.05 -10.12
CA ASN A 24 -25.59 0.49 -9.17
C ASN A 24 -25.39 1.94 -8.70
N PHE A 25 -24.77 2.75 -9.53
CA PHE A 25 -24.57 4.18 -9.30
C PHE A 25 -24.72 4.94 -10.64
N PRO A 26 -25.15 6.22 -10.60
CA PRO A 26 -25.33 7.01 -11.81
C PRO A 26 -24.00 7.39 -12.45
N TYR A 27 -24.02 7.52 -13.77
CA TYR A 27 -22.92 8.06 -14.59
C TYR A 27 -23.52 8.79 -15.79
N THR A 28 -22.85 9.80 -16.32
CA THR A 28 -23.34 10.61 -17.43
C THR A 28 -22.75 10.17 -18.78
N GLU A 29 -21.58 9.55 -18.75
CA GLU A 29 -20.90 9.09 -19.97
C GLU A 29 -20.24 7.73 -19.74
N LYS A 30 -20.23 6.88 -20.78
CA LYS A 30 -19.58 5.56 -20.74
C LYS A 30 -18.08 5.64 -20.44
N SER A 31 -17.44 6.72 -20.88
CA SER A 31 -16.02 7.01 -20.66
C SER A 31 -15.61 7.10 -19.18
N GLN A 32 -16.59 7.50 -18.33
CA GLN A 32 -16.42 7.62 -16.89
C GLN A 32 -16.34 6.25 -16.18
N ILE A 33 -16.82 5.18 -16.82
CA ILE A 33 -16.82 3.86 -16.20
C ILE A 33 -15.53 3.13 -16.53
N LYS A 34 -14.78 2.83 -15.49
CA LYS A 34 -13.56 1.99 -15.53
C LYS A 34 -13.88 0.62 -14.94
N VAL A 35 -13.51 -0.41 -15.65
CA VAL A 35 -13.72 -1.81 -15.25
C VAL A 35 -12.38 -2.49 -15.09
N TYR A 36 -12.15 -3.11 -13.95
CA TYR A 36 -10.94 -3.85 -13.65
C TYR A 36 -11.26 -5.31 -13.37
N LEU A 37 -10.39 -6.21 -13.83
CA LEU A 37 -10.31 -7.59 -13.36
C LEU A 37 -9.05 -7.71 -12.49
N ASN A 38 -9.24 -7.90 -11.20
CA ASN A 38 -8.22 -7.67 -10.18
C ASN A 38 -7.65 -6.24 -10.34
N ASP A 39 -6.36 -6.10 -10.69
CA ASP A 39 -5.70 -4.80 -10.89
C ASP A 39 -5.56 -4.42 -12.37
N THR A 40 -6.13 -5.21 -13.30
CA THR A 40 -5.97 -5.01 -14.74
C THR A 40 -7.17 -4.27 -15.32
N LEU A 41 -6.93 -3.06 -15.85
CA LEU A 41 -7.95 -2.26 -16.53
C LEU A 41 -8.41 -2.97 -17.81
N GLN A 42 -9.72 -3.07 -17.97
CA GLN A 42 -10.37 -3.64 -19.16
C GLN A 42 -10.75 -2.54 -20.14
N THR A 43 -10.69 -2.87 -21.43
CA THR A 43 -11.03 -1.93 -22.52
C THR A 43 -12.49 -2.13 -22.95
N ILE A 44 -13.25 -1.03 -22.92
CA ILE A 44 -14.62 -1.02 -23.47
C ILE A 44 -14.62 -1.38 -24.95
N THR A 45 -15.64 -2.06 -25.43
CA THR A 45 -15.82 -2.64 -26.78
C THR A 45 -14.96 -3.86 -27.07
N THR A 46 -13.77 -3.99 -26.48
CA THR A 46 -12.88 -5.16 -26.68
C THR A 46 -13.17 -6.25 -25.64
N HIS A 47 -13.19 -5.90 -24.36
CA HIS A 47 -13.36 -6.86 -23.26
C HIS A 47 -14.79 -6.86 -22.71
N TYR A 48 -15.47 -5.72 -22.79
CA TYR A 48 -16.86 -5.58 -22.31
C TYR A 48 -17.62 -4.52 -23.08
N THR A 49 -18.92 -4.59 -23.00
CA THR A 49 -19.85 -3.53 -23.41
C THR A 49 -20.54 -2.93 -22.20
N LEU A 50 -21.01 -1.69 -22.33
CA LEU A 50 -21.74 -0.97 -21.29
C LEU A 50 -23.03 -0.41 -21.90
N THR A 51 -24.13 -0.56 -21.19
CA THR A 51 -25.40 0.10 -21.57
C THR A 51 -25.27 1.63 -21.58
N ASP A 52 -26.21 2.31 -22.22
CA ASP A 52 -26.21 3.77 -22.23
C ASP A 52 -26.38 4.35 -20.81
N PRO A 53 -25.85 5.57 -20.56
CA PRO A 53 -26.01 6.23 -19.27
C PRO A 53 -27.47 6.41 -18.89
N ASP A 54 -27.80 5.95 -17.70
CA ASP A 54 -29.11 6.14 -17.06
C ASP A 54 -28.85 6.03 -15.54
N SER A 55 -29.87 5.97 -14.74
CA SER A 55 -29.78 5.80 -13.28
C SER A 55 -29.01 4.55 -12.87
N THR A 56 -29.02 3.51 -13.70
CA THR A 56 -28.24 2.26 -13.53
C THR A 56 -27.81 1.73 -14.88
N GLY A 57 -26.64 1.08 -14.94
CA GLY A 57 -26.12 0.47 -16.16
C GLY A 57 -25.78 -1.01 -15.97
N THR A 58 -25.41 -1.66 -17.06
CA THR A 58 -24.93 -3.05 -17.04
C THR A 58 -23.64 -3.16 -17.85
N VAL A 59 -22.59 -3.66 -17.20
CA VAL A 59 -21.37 -4.11 -17.86
C VAL A 59 -21.58 -5.54 -18.31
N THR A 60 -21.40 -5.82 -19.61
CA THR A 60 -21.49 -7.16 -20.17
C THR A 60 -20.13 -7.56 -20.74
N PHE A 61 -19.45 -8.51 -20.12
CA PHE A 61 -18.18 -9.03 -20.59
C PHE A 61 -18.35 -9.93 -21.82
N VAL A 62 -17.38 -9.89 -22.73
CA VAL A 62 -17.28 -10.80 -23.88
C VAL A 62 -16.99 -12.22 -23.39
N THR A 63 -16.14 -12.35 -22.38
CA THR A 63 -15.81 -13.62 -21.73
C THR A 63 -16.06 -13.50 -20.24
N ALA A 64 -16.76 -14.47 -19.64
CA ALA A 64 -17.07 -14.46 -18.22
C ALA A 64 -15.78 -14.42 -17.37
N PRO A 65 -15.66 -13.48 -16.40
CA PRO A 65 -14.52 -13.43 -15.50
C PRO A 65 -14.33 -14.75 -14.75
N ALA A 66 -13.08 -15.21 -14.69
CA ALA A 66 -12.73 -16.48 -14.06
C ALA A 66 -13.13 -16.52 -12.58
N THR A 67 -13.39 -17.72 -12.06
CA THR A 67 -13.64 -17.93 -10.64
C THR A 67 -12.47 -17.42 -9.80
N GLY A 68 -12.77 -16.63 -8.76
CA GLY A 68 -11.76 -16.00 -7.90
C GLY A 68 -11.22 -14.66 -8.41
N THR A 69 -11.63 -14.21 -9.59
CA THR A 69 -11.31 -12.86 -10.09
C THR A 69 -12.21 -11.83 -9.44
N LEU A 70 -11.64 -10.73 -8.96
CA LEU A 70 -12.40 -9.58 -8.48
C LEU A 70 -12.74 -8.66 -9.67
N VAL A 71 -14.02 -8.47 -9.92
CA VAL A 71 -14.55 -7.49 -10.89
C VAL A 71 -14.80 -6.20 -10.14
N THR A 72 -14.08 -5.14 -10.47
CA THR A 72 -14.29 -3.81 -9.90
C THR A 72 -14.81 -2.87 -10.99
N ILE A 73 -15.95 -2.27 -10.75
CA ILE A 73 -16.55 -1.23 -11.61
C ILE A 73 -16.50 0.08 -10.83
N LEU A 74 -15.85 1.08 -11.40
CA LEU A 74 -15.59 2.37 -10.76
C LEU A 74 -15.98 3.50 -11.70
N ARG A 75 -16.61 4.55 -11.17
CA ARG A 75 -16.82 5.82 -11.90
C ARG A 75 -15.64 6.75 -11.62
N GLU A 76 -15.02 7.23 -12.70
CA GLU A 76 -14.01 8.29 -12.71
C GLU A 76 -14.53 9.44 -13.55
N THR A 77 -14.91 10.52 -12.90
CA THR A 77 -15.38 11.76 -13.54
C THR A 77 -14.20 12.71 -13.68
N ASP A 78 -14.05 13.34 -14.84
CA ASP A 78 -13.02 14.34 -15.08
C ASP A 78 -13.23 15.57 -14.19
N PHE A 79 -12.17 16.03 -13.52
CA PHE A 79 -12.17 17.23 -12.67
C PHE A 79 -12.10 18.51 -13.52
N LEU A 80 -12.96 18.61 -14.53
CA LEU A 80 -13.04 19.76 -15.42
C LEU A 80 -14.45 20.35 -15.41
N GLN A 81 -14.54 21.67 -15.28
CA GLN A 81 -15.78 22.38 -15.52
C GLN A 81 -15.89 22.69 -17.03
N THR A 82 -16.88 22.08 -17.68
CA THR A 82 -17.12 22.23 -19.13
C THR A 82 -18.36 23.04 -19.44
N THR A 83 -19.17 23.38 -18.43
CA THR A 83 -20.36 24.19 -18.59
C THR A 83 -19.94 25.66 -18.64
N ASP A 84 -20.28 26.36 -19.72
CA ASP A 84 -20.06 27.80 -19.89
C ASP A 84 -21.44 28.49 -19.98
N TYR A 85 -21.65 29.50 -19.16
CA TYR A 85 -22.83 30.34 -19.18
C TYR A 85 -22.44 31.70 -19.75
N ALA A 86 -22.84 31.98 -20.97
CA ALA A 86 -22.60 33.28 -21.55
C ALA A 86 -23.48 34.36 -20.88
N ASN A 87 -23.01 35.61 -20.93
CA ASN A 87 -23.76 36.71 -20.36
C ASN A 87 -25.08 36.93 -21.12
N ASN A 88 -26.21 36.98 -20.43
CA ASN A 88 -27.57 37.01 -20.91
C ASN A 88 -28.14 35.69 -21.51
N ASP A 89 -27.49 34.56 -21.30
CA ASP A 89 -28.09 33.27 -21.63
C ASP A 89 -29.30 32.96 -20.73
N ILE A 90 -30.25 32.21 -21.32
CA ILE A 90 -31.34 31.64 -20.52
C ILE A 90 -30.72 30.55 -19.59
N LEU A 91 -30.90 30.76 -18.31
CA LEU A 91 -30.46 29.76 -17.32
C LEU A 91 -31.39 28.54 -17.41
N ASP A 92 -30.90 27.48 -18.07
CA ASP A 92 -31.64 26.23 -18.21
C ASP A 92 -31.47 25.37 -16.94
N ALA A 93 -32.63 24.94 -16.39
CA ALA A 93 -32.64 24.17 -15.16
C ALA A 93 -31.93 22.80 -15.29
N GLU A 94 -32.05 22.15 -16.45
CA GLU A 94 -31.42 20.85 -16.70
C GLU A 94 -29.89 20.98 -16.79
N THR A 95 -29.41 22.04 -17.44
CA THR A 95 -27.97 22.34 -17.53
C THR A 95 -27.37 22.64 -16.16
N LEU A 96 -28.11 23.37 -15.32
CA LEU A 96 -27.71 23.68 -13.96
C LEU A 96 -27.73 22.42 -13.08
N GLU A 97 -28.77 21.60 -13.16
CA GLU A 97 -28.81 20.30 -12.44
C GLU A 97 -27.66 19.39 -12.84
N ALA A 98 -27.41 19.27 -14.16
CA ALA A 98 -26.29 18.45 -14.64
C ALA A 98 -24.90 18.93 -14.11
N ALA A 99 -24.72 20.24 -13.99
CA ALA A 99 -23.48 20.80 -13.40
C ALA A 99 -23.37 20.46 -11.91
N PHE A 100 -24.45 20.54 -11.13
CA PHE A 100 -24.47 20.15 -9.72
C PHE A 100 -24.29 18.63 -9.55
N ASP A 101 -24.92 17.82 -10.40
CA ASP A 101 -24.73 16.36 -10.40
C ASP A 101 -23.27 16.00 -10.66
N LYS A 102 -22.62 16.64 -11.66
CA LYS A 102 -21.20 16.45 -11.92
C LYS A 102 -20.33 16.82 -10.72
N LEU A 103 -20.60 17.96 -10.09
CA LEU A 103 -19.88 18.38 -8.88
C LEU A 103 -20.05 17.37 -7.74
N THR A 104 -21.28 16.89 -7.53
CA THR A 104 -21.57 15.85 -6.52
C THR A 104 -20.80 14.56 -6.81
N MET A 105 -20.74 14.13 -8.07
CA MET A 105 -19.97 12.96 -8.51
C MET A 105 -18.48 13.12 -8.26
N MET A 106 -17.91 14.31 -8.50
CA MET A 106 -16.52 14.65 -8.20
C MET A 106 -16.26 14.60 -6.69
N CYS A 107 -17.14 15.16 -5.86
CA CYS A 107 -17.03 15.08 -4.40
C CYS A 107 -17.06 13.63 -3.89
N GLN A 108 -17.91 12.78 -4.44
CA GLN A 108 -17.93 11.34 -4.10
C GLN A 108 -16.64 10.63 -4.48
N GLN A 109 -16.03 10.98 -5.61
CA GLN A 109 -14.76 10.45 -6.06
C GLN A 109 -13.63 10.86 -5.11
N VAL A 110 -13.57 12.15 -4.73
CA VAL A 110 -12.61 12.66 -3.74
C VAL A 110 -12.79 11.96 -2.39
N LYS A 111 -14.04 11.83 -1.92
CA LYS A 111 -14.34 11.09 -0.69
C LYS A 111 -13.83 9.64 -0.73
N ASN A 112 -14.10 8.92 -1.82
CA ASN A 112 -13.62 7.54 -1.99
C ASN A 112 -12.08 7.45 -2.02
N LEU A 113 -11.37 8.47 -2.49
CA LEU A 113 -9.90 8.55 -2.43
C LEU A 113 -9.44 8.87 -1.01
N ALA A 114 -10.10 9.82 -0.34
CA ALA A 114 -9.80 10.21 1.04
C ALA A 114 -10.02 9.05 2.02
N ASP A 115 -11.12 8.29 1.87
CA ASP A 115 -11.43 7.12 2.71
C ASP A 115 -10.37 6.00 2.63
N LYS A 116 -9.53 6.01 1.61
CA LYS A 116 -8.42 5.04 1.42
C LYS A 116 -7.06 5.60 1.83
N ALA A 117 -6.98 6.89 2.10
CA ALA A 117 -5.76 7.53 2.56
C ALA A 117 -5.52 7.22 4.04
N ILE A 118 -4.25 7.24 4.43
CA ILE A 118 -3.91 7.28 5.86
C ILE A 118 -4.27 8.68 6.35
N GLY A 119 -5.23 8.77 7.26
CA GLY A 119 -5.72 10.02 7.85
C GLY A 119 -5.84 9.93 9.35
N PHE A 120 -6.06 11.05 9.99
CA PHE A 120 -6.45 11.12 11.39
C PHE A 120 -7.96 11.00 11.55
N ASP A 121 -8.41 10.55 12.72
CA ASP A 121 -9.80 10.62 13.14
C ASP A 121 -10.26 12.09 13.22
N GLU A 122 -11.53 12.37 12.89
CA GLU A 122 -12.10 13.72 12.90
C GLU A 122 -12.08 14.38 14.30
N THR A 123 -11.90 13.59 15.34
CA THR A 123 -11.82 14.08 16.74
C THR A 123 -10.41 14.55 17.13
N VAL A 124 -9.41 14.32 16.28
CA VAL A 124 -8.04 14.81 16.50
C VAL A 124 -7.99 16.31 16.25
N ASN A 125 -7.36 17.05 17.16
CA ASN A 125 -7.22 18.50 17.05
C ASN A 125 -6.44 18.86 15.76
N ASP A 126 -6.95 19.81 14.97
CA ASP A 126 -6.34 20.27 13.72
C ASP A 126 -4.89 20.74 13.87
N THR A 127 -4.50 21.19 15.06
CA THR A 127 -3.11 21.56 15.34
C THR A 127 -2.17 20.37 15.41
N ASP A 128 -2.68 19.17 15.71
CA ASP A 128 -1.89 17.95 15.85
C ASP A 128 -1.67 17.24 14.51
N THR A 129 -2.41 17.62 13.46
CA THR A 129 -2.31 17.02 12.13
C THR A 129 -1.14 17.53 11.28
N THR A 130 -0.45 18.59 11.73
CA THR A 130 0.65 19.23 10.99
C THR A 130 1.88 18.33 10.85
N SER A 131 2.02 17.35 11.71
CA SER A 131 3.16 16.41 11.72
C SER A 131 3.03 15.23 10.72
N LEU A 132 1.86 15.05 10.08
CA LEU A 132 1.65 13.97 9.09
C LEU A 132 2.28 14.26 7.72
N LYS A 133 2.82 15.45 7.51
CA LYS A 133 3.48 15.81 6.26
C LYS A 133 4.86 15.18 6.19
N LEU A 134 5.07 14.30 5.21
CA LEU A 134 6.41 13.86 4.83
C LEU A 134 7.16 15.07 4.26
N ALA A 135 8.00 15.69 5.08
CA ALA A 135 8.77 16.89 4.70
C ALA A 135 9.98 16.57 3.81
N ALA A 136 10.27 15.29 3.61
CA ALA A 136 11.44 14.82 2.87
C ALA A 136 11.10 14.51 1.41
N GLY A 137 12.04 14.76 0.49
CA GLY A 137 11.93 14.32 -0.89
C GLY A 137 12.00 12.80 -1.04
N THR A 138 11.56 12.27 -2.19
CA THR A 138 11.52 10.82 -2.43
C THR A 138 12.88 10.12 -2.27
N ALA A 139 13.98 10.83 -2.57
CA ALA A 139 15.34 10.31 -2.39
C ALA A 139 15.71 10.10 -0.91
N ASP A 140 15.17 10.95 -0.03
CA ASP A 140 15.43 10.87 1.41
C ASP A 140 14.60 9.81 2.11
N LEU A 141 13.56 9.29 1.42
CA LEU A 141 12.67 8.23 1.92
C LEU A 141 13.10 6.83 1.46
N ALA A 142 14.02 6.76 0.49
CA ALA A 142 14.49 5.48 -0.04
C ALA A 142 15.16 4.64 1.06
N GLY A 143 14.68 3.42 1.25
CA GLY A 143 15.20 2.49 2.26
C GLY A 143 14.81 2.79 3.71
N LYS A 144 13.93 3.79 3.96
CA LYS A 144 13.47 4.14 5.31
C LYS A 144 12.11 3.52 5.63
N LEU A 145 11.89 3.19 6.89
CA LEU A 145 10.59 2.82 7.42
C LEU A 145 9.83 4.05 7.90
N LEU A 146 8.53 4.03 7.67
CA LEU A 146 7.60 4.95 8.31
C LEU A 146 7.30 4.41 9.71
N ALA A 147 7.59 5.21 10.73
CA ALA A 147 7.34 4.88 12.12
C ALA A 147 6.70 6.06 12.85
N PHE A 148 6.18 5.81 14.05
CA PHE A 148 5.71 6.85 14.95
C PHE A 148 6.72 6.99 16.10
N ASP A 149 7.03 8.22 16.50
CA ASP A 149 7.81 8.48 17.69
C ASP A 149 6.96 8.37 18.97
N SER A 150 7.58 8.65 20.13
CA SER A 150 6.89 8.58 21.44
C SER A 150 5.78 9.63 21.62
N THR A 151 5.68 10.60 20.70
CA THR A 151 4.63 11.63 20.68
C THR A 151 3.52 11.32 19.68
N GLY A 152 3.68 10.22 18.90
CA GLY A 152 2.76 9.86 17.84
C GLY A 152 3.03 10.58 16.50
N ALA A 153 4.10 11.34 16.40
CA ALA A 153 4.49 11.99 15.14
C ALA A 153 5.15 11.00 14.17
N PHE A 154 4.90 11.17 12.88
CA PHE A 154 5.60 10.38 11.85
C PHE A 154 7.09 10.71 11.82
N VAL A 155 7.90 9.67 11.91
CA VAL A 155 9.34 9.77 11.74
C VAL A 155 9.79 8.82 10.63
N THR A 156 10.64 9.32 9.76
CA THR A 156 11.22 8.57 8.64
C THR A 156 12.62 8.02 8.96
N THR A 157 13.00 8.02 10.23
CA THR A 157 14.38 7.80 10.68
C THR A 157 14.70 6.37 11.12
N GLN A 158 13.72 5.47 11.12
CA GLN A 158 13.99 4.08 11.44
C GLN A 158 14.54 3.36 10.21
N GLU A 159 15.82 3.53 9.93
CA GLU A 159 16.55 2.57 9.13
C GLU A 159 16.60 1.27 9.92
N ILE A 160 15.99 0.21 9.40
CA ILE A 160 16.39 -1.14 9.80
C ILE A 160 17.81 -1.27 9.24
N GLY A 161 18.81 -1.39 10.08
CA GLY A 161 20.22 -1.37 9.70
C GLY A 161 20.53 -2.04 8.36
N THR A 162 21.56 -1.58 7.71
CA THR A 162 21.99 -2.14 6.42
C THR A 162 22.74 -3.44 6.67
N PHE A 163 22.32 -4.55 6.07
CA PHE A 163 23.12 -5.78 6.08
C PHE A 163 24.34 -5.60 5.18
N ARG A 164 25.52 -5.59 5.80
CA ARG A 164 26.79 -5.32 5.12
C ARG A 164 27.50 -6.59 4.64
N GLY A 165 26.87 -7.74 4.82
CA GLY A 165 27.44 -9.03 4.46
C GLY A 165 28.22 -9.67 5.61
N SER A 166 29.21 -10.50 5.26
CA SER A 166 30.05 -11.19 6.24
C SER A 166 31.42 -10.54 6.36
N ASP A 167 31.93 -10.44 7.56
CA ASP A 167 33.31 -10.02 7.86
C ASP A 167 33.94 -11.01 8.86
N SER A 168 35.25 -10.89 9.12
CA SER A 168 35.92 -11.68 10.15
C SER A 168 35.62 -11.11 11.54
N THR A 169 35.87 -11.91 12.59
CA THR A 169 35.69 -11.48 13.99
C THR A 169 36.43 -10.18 14.31
N THR A 170 37.58 -9.94 13.67
CA THR A 170 38.22 -8.62 13.61
C THR A 170 37.83 -8.01 12.25
N THR A 171 37.11 -6.91 12.27
CA THR A 171 36.52 -6.33 11.04
C THR A 171 37.57 -5.87 10.05
N THR A 172 37.37 -6.14 8.78
CA THR A 172 38.22 -5.68 7.68
C THR A 172 37.75 -4.34 7.09
N ALA A 173 36.52 -3.98 7.34
CA ALA A 173 35.89 -2.73 6.89
C ALA A 173 35.46 -1.85 8.07
N SER A 174 35.14 -0.60 7.78
CA SER A 174 34.50 0.32 8.74
C SER A 174 32.97 0.19 8.65
N TYR A 175 32.32 0.26 9.80
CA TYR A 175 30.87 0.14 9.93
C TYR A 175 30.27 1.37 10.60
N VAL A 176 29.07 1.73 10.19
CA VAL A 176 28.33 2.83 10.78
C VAL A 176 27.22 2.31 11.68
N VAL A 177 26.72 3.18 12.56
CA VAL A 177 25.59 2.86 13.45
C VAL A 177 24.46 2.20 12.67
N ARG A 178 23.90 1.11 13.20
CA ARG A 178 22.83 0.28 12.63
C ARG A 178 23.23 -0.67 11.50
N ASP A 179 24.51 -0.74 11.12
CA ASP A 179 24.93 -1.80 10.23
C ASP A 179 24.79 -3.18 10.91
N LEU A 180 24.34 -4.16 10.12
CA LEU A 180 24.25 -5.57 10.49
C LEU A 180 25.37 -6.33 9.80
N ILE A 181 26.15 -7.07 10.59
CA ILE A 181 27.34 -7.80 10.12
C ILE A 181 27.24 -9.25 10.58
N ARG A 182 27.47 -10.19 9.67
CA ARG A 182 27.64 -11.60 10.01
C ARG A 182 29.11 -11.89 10.22
N ASP A 183 29.46 -12.50 11.34
CA ASP A 183 30.83 -13.05 11.59
C ASP A 183 30.99 -14.30 10.72
N SER A 184 32.00 -14.30 9.85
CA SER A 184 32.30 -15.42 8.95
C SER A 184 32.88 -16.65 9.66
N SER A 185 33.31 -16.52 10.91
CA SER A 185 33.89 -17.61 11.69
C SER A 185 32.86 -18.49 12.40
N ASN A 186 31.71 -17.90 12.82
CA ASN A 186 30.70 -18.58 13.65
C ASN A 186 29.26 -18.33 13.21
N ASP A 187 29.07 -17.58 12.14
CA ASP A 187 27.77 -17.17 11.59
C ASP A 187 26.92 -16.22 12.48
N ASN A 188 27.46 -15.79 13.64
CA ASN A 188 26.79 -14.87 14.52
C ASN A 188 26.52 -13.53 13.82
N VAL A 189 25.39 -12.91 14.12
CA VAL A 189 25.01 -11.61 13.54
C VAL A 189 25.11 -10.54 14.61
N TYR A 190 25.83 -9.49 14.28
CA TYR A 190 26.08 -8.35 15.14
C TYR A 190 25.41 -7.08 14.60
N PHE A 191 24.99 -6.23 15.52
CA PHE A 191 24.43 -4.90 15.26
C PHE A 191 25.43 -3.83 15.70
N THR A 192 25.71 -2.85 14.85
CA THR A 192 26.63 -1.75 15.14
C THR A 192 25.93 -0.67 15.95
N LYS A 193 26.34 -0.47 17.20
CA LYS A 193 25.80 0.55 18.12
C LYS A 193 26.45 1.92 17.93
N VAL A 194 27.72 1.94 17.60
CA VAL A 194 28.54 3.14 17.42
C VAL A 194 29.43 2.90 16.20
N ASN A 195 29.74 3.95 15.43
CA ASN A 195 30.64 3.83 14.28
C ASN A 195 31.95 3.13 14.66
N ALA A 196 32.30 2.07 13.97
CA ALA A 196 33.45 1.25 14.20
C ALA A 196 34.42 1.34 13.01
N SER A 197 35.70 1.56 13.28
CA SER A 197 36.73 1.51 12.25
C SER A 197 37.12 0.08 11.92
N ALA A 198 37.67 -0.16 10.74
CA ALA A 198 38.32 -1.41 10.41
C ALA A 198 39.34 -1.80 11.47
N GLY A 199 39.46 -3.09 11.78
CA GLY A 199 40.28 -3.63 12.84
C GLY A 199 39.58 -3.71 14.21
N THR A 200 38.32 -3.28 14.33
CA THR A 200 37.55 -3.43 15.58
C THR A 200 36.98 -4.85 15.68
N SER A 201 37.14 -5.49 16.85
CA SER A 201 36.54 -6.82 17.06
C SER A 201 35.00 -6.74 17.15
N LEU A 202 34.30 -7.66 16.49
CA LEU A 202 32.86 -7.82 16.60
C LEU A 202 32.38 -8.18 18.01
N THR A 203 33.28 -8.77 18.83
CA THR A 203 33.03 -9.07 20.25
C THR A 203 33.16 -7.86 21.16
N ASN A 204 33.58 -6.70 20.63
CA ASN A 204 33.70 -5.47 21.42
C ASN A 204 32.32 -4.86 21.65
N THR A 205 31.77 -5.06 22.85
CA THR A 205 30.44 -4.64 23.26
C THR A 205 30.23 -3.11 23.30
N THR A 206 31.27 -2.31 23.18
CA THR A 206 31.17 -0.86 23.02
C THR A 206 30.63 -0.49 21.64
N PHE A 207 31.11 -1.19 20.61
CA PHE A 207 30.77 -0.89 19.21
C PHE A 207 29.67 -1.79 18.67
N PHE A 208 29.62 -3.04 19.08
CA PHE A 208 28.72 -4.05 18.54
C PHE A 208 27.88 -4.70 19.64
N GLU A 209 26.71 -5.20 19.23
CA GLU A 209 25.82 -6.00 20.05
C GLU A 209 25.50 -7.29 19.29
N LEU A 210 25.60 -8.42 19.97
CA LEU A 210 25.25 -9.72 19.42
C LEU A 210 23.72 -9.77 19.25
N LEU A 211 23.25 -9.83 18.02
CA LEU A 211 21.81 -9.87 17.69
C LEU A 211 21.32 -11.32 17.56
N VAL A 212 22.09 -12.17 16.90
CA VAL A 212 21.77 -13.59 16.71
C VAL A 212 23.00 -14.44 17.06
N ASP A 213 22.86 -15.28 18.08
CA ASP A 213 23.87 -16.27 18.48
C ASP A 213 23.58 -17.61 17.77
N VAL A 214 24.10 -17.73 16.56
CA VAL A 214 23.94 -18.93 15.73
C VAL A 214 24.73 -20.10 16.27
N GLU A 215 25.87 -19.84 16.90
CA GLU A 215 26.76 -20.88 17.47
C GLU A 215 26.07 -21.59 18.64
N THR A 216 25.52 -20.81 19.58
CA THR A 216 24.75 -21.39 20.71
C THR A 216 23.52 -22.17 20.20
N VAL A 217 22.78 -21.67 19.21
CA VAL A 217 21.63 -22.39 18.63
C VAL A 217 22.06 -23.70 17.97
N ARG A 218 23.19 -23.70 17.25
CA ARG A 218 23.75 -24.90 16.62
C ARG A 218 24.15 -25.96 17.67
N THR A 219 24.85 -25.52 18.70
CA THR A 219 25.30 -26.40 19.82
C THR A 219 24.10 -27.03 20.55
N LEU A 220 23.08 -26.22 20.84
CA LEU A 220 21.83 -26.72 21.46
C LEU A 220 21.10 -27.73 20.59
N LYS A 221 21.05 -27.50 19.29
CA LYS A 221 20.45 -28.43 18.33
C LYS A 221 21.22 -29.77 18.32
N GLU A 222 22.55 -29.74 18.21
CA GLU A 222 23.38 -30.93 18.21
C GLU A 222 23.25 -31.73 19.53
N ALA A 223 23.17 -31.03 20.68
CA ALA A 223 22.93 -31.66 21.96
C ALA A 223 21.57 -32.35 22.05
N ALA A 224 20.52 -31.68 21.50
CA ALA A 224 19.19 -32.24 21.45
C ALA A 224 19.11 -33.48 20.52
N GLU A 225 19.76 -33.43 19.37
CA GLU A 225 19.85 -34.58 18.44
C GLU A 225 20.59 -35.76 19.07
N THR A 226 21.67 -35.51 19.79
CA THR A 226 22.43 -36.52 20.51
C THR A 226 21.58 -37.16 21.62
N ALA A 227 20.86 -36.35 22.40
CA ALA A 227 19.99 -36.83 23.44
C ALA A 227 18.83 -37.68 22.86
N LYS A 228 18.25 -37.27 21.73
CA LYS A 228 17.23 -38.02 21.02
C LYS A 228 17.76 -39.40 20.57
N THR A 229 18.91 -39.42 19.90
CA THR A 229 19.52 -40.69 19.45
C THR A 229 19.88 -41.61 20.64
N GLY A 230 20.37 -41.03 21.75
CA GLY A 230 20.62 -41.80 22.99
C GLY A 230 19.35 -42.42 23.57
N ALA A 231 18.21 -41.73 23.52
CA ALA A 231 16.92 -42.28 23.97
C ALA A 231 16.39 -43.41 23.05
N GLU A 232 16.52 -43.22 21.73
CA GLU A 232 16.11 -44.23 20.72
C GLU A 232 16.97 -45.51 20.76
N THR A 233 18.20 -45.43 21.26
CA THR A 233 19.10 -46.63 21.42
C THR A 233 18.92 -47.33 22.74
N ALA A 234 18.21 -46.75 23.72
CA ALA A 234 17.97 -47.29 25.05
C ALA A 234 16.64 -48.07 25.16
N GLU A 235 15.79 -48.03 24.13
CA GLU A 235 14.60 -48.87 23.93
C GLU A 235 14.96 -50.19 23.21
#